data_82f3d83689677879c94a056b1000263b
#
_entry.id   82f3d83689677879c94a056b1000263b
#
_cell.length_a   1.000
_cell.length_b   1.000
_cell.length_c   1.000
_cell.angle_alpha   90.00
_cell.angle_beta   90.00
_cell.angle_gamma   90.00
#
_symmetry.space_group_name_H-M   'P 1'
#
loop_
_entity.id
_entity.type
_entity.pdbx_description
1 polymer ?
#
loop_
_entity_poly.entity_id
_entity_poly.type
_entity_poly.pdbx_seq_one_letter_code
_entity_poly.pdbx_strand_id
1 'polypeptide(L)'
;ICAITNDIYTKEDAKILSRSGVLSNNRIMGVETGGCPHTAIREDASINISAMEKMNKRFPKLEILFLESGGDNLAATFSPELVDITIYVIDVSGGEKIPRKGGPGITKSDFLVINKADLSKIVGASLDIMKKDTNKMRKKKPWTFTEIKNKKGLAEVFNFIKDVGGLEK
;
A
#
# COMPACT_ATOMS: atom_id res chain seq x y z
N ILE A 1 -7.31 14.53 -3.21
CA ILE A 1 -6.53 13.27 -3.25
C ILE A 1 -5.66 13.25 -4.49
N CYS A 2 -4.39 12.81 -4.37
CA CYS A 2 -3.47 12.52 -5.47
C CYS A 2 -2.81 11.16 -5.26
N ALA A 3 -2.15 10.63 -6.30
CA ALA A 3 -1.41 9.38 -6.24
C ALA A 3 -0.08 9.48 -6.98
N ILE A 4 0.95 8.90 -6.39
CA ILE A 4 2.27 8.68 -6.99
C ILE A 4 2.53 7.18 -6.99
N THR A 5 2.84 6.62 -8.15
CA THR A 5 3.19 5.20 -8.30
C THR A 5 4.65 5.08 -8.70
N ASN A 6 5.35 4.11 -8.13
CA ASN A 6 6.75 3.83 -8.43
C ASN A 6 6.87 2.53 -9.22
N ASP A 7 7.63 2.57 -10.31
CA ASP A 7 7.97 1.40 -11.10
C ASP A 7 9.43 1.49 -11.57
N ILE A 8 10.03 0.37 -11.93
CA ILE A 8 11.45 0.30 -12.28
C ILE A 8 11.72 0.99 -13.63
N TYR A 9 11.00 0.58 -14.67
CA TYR A 9 11.25 1.00 -16.06
C TYR A 9 10.01 1.54 -16.76
N THR A 10 8.86 1.53 -16.12
CA THR A 10 7.59 1.86 -16.76
C THR A 10 6.73 2.77 -15.89
N LYS A 11 5.60 3.18 -16.43
CA LYS A 11 4.53 3.89 -15.71
C LYS A 11 3.21 3.12 -15.84
N GLU A 12 3.30 1.79 -15.90
CA GLU A 12 2.09 0.98 -16.14
C GLU A 12 1.07 1.12 -15.02
N ASP A 13 1.50 1.15 -13.75
CA ASP A 13 0.59 1.34 -12.61
C ASP A 13 -0.11 2.70 -12.68
N ALA A 14 0.61 3.76 -13.04
CA ALA A 14 0.00 5.06 -13.30
C ALA A 14 -1.01 5.03 -14.46
N LYS A 15 -0.71 4.30 -15.53
CA LYS A 15 -1.64 4.13 -16.66
C LYS A 15 -2.88 3.32 -16.27
N ILE A 16 -2.71 2.24 -15.49
CA ILE A 16 -3.82 1.43 -14.96
C ILE A 16 -4.72 2.30 -14.09
N LEU A 17 -4.14 3.06 -13.17
CA LEU A 17 -4.88 3.96 -12.30
C LEU A 17 -5.61 5.05 -13.10
N SER A 18 -4.95 5.62 -14.11
CA SER A 18 -5.58 6.60 -15.02
C SER A 18 -6.77 6.02 -15.79
N ARG A 19 -6.63 4.79 -16.31
CA ARG A 19 -7.72 4.09 -17.03
C ARG A 19 -8.90 3.75 -16.12
N SER A 20 -8.68 3.58 -14.82
CA SER A 20 -9.75 3.31 -13.86
C SER A 20 -10.73 4.47 -13.68
N GLY A 21 -10.32 5.70 -14.03
CA GLY A 21 -11.15 6.90 -13.94
C GLY A 21 -11.44 7.38 -12.51
N VAL A 22 -10.84 6.77 -11.48
CA VAL A 22 -11.07 7.16 -10.08
C VAL A 22 -10.43 8.49 -9.70
N LEU A 23 -9.36 8.86 -10.40
CA LEU A 23 -8.70 10.15 -10.29
C LEU A 23 -8.49 10.74 -11.68
N SER A 24 -8.56 12.06 -11.79
CA SER A 24 -8.17 12.75 -13.03
C SER A 24 -6.67 12.58 -13.30
N ASN A 25 -6.27 12.44 -14.56
CA ASN A 25 -4.90 12.14 -14.96
C ASN A 25 -3.87 13.12 -14.39
N ASN A 26 -4.24 14.39 -14.18
CA ASN A 26 -3.36 15.39 -13.58
C ASN A 26 -3.11 15.18 -12.08
N ARG A 27 -3.85 14.28 -11.43
CA ARG A 27 -3.70 13.90 -10.02
C ARG A 27 -2.94 12.58 -9.83
N ILE A 28 -2.43 12.01 -10.92
CA ILE A 28 -1.66 10.77 -10.92
C ILE A 28 -0.28 11.08 -11.49
N MET A 29 0.77 10.60 -10.84
CA MET A 29 2.15 10.74 -11.29
C MET A 29 2.85 9.38 -11.21
N GLY A 30 3.39 8.90 -12.33
CA GLY A 30 4.27 7.75 -12.36
C GLY A 30 5.73 8.20 -12.19
N VAL A 31 6.45 7.55 -11.30
CA VAL A 31 7.89 7.73 -11.06
C VAL A 31 8.62 6.49 -11.55
N GLU A 32 9.56 6.69 -12.47
CA GLU A 32 10.48 5.65 -12.91
C GLU A 32 11.74 5.72 -12.05
N THR A 33 12.00 4.67 -11.28
CA THR A 33 13.10 4.66 -10.31
C THR A 33 14.45 4.31 -10.93
N GLY A 34 14.47 3.77 -12.16
CA GLY A 34 15.68 3.42 -12.90
C GLY A 34 16.51 2.30 -12.29
N GLY A 35 16.07 1.73 -11.19
CA GLY A 35 16.72 0.69 -10.43
C GLY A 35 15.76 0.05 -9.44
N CYS A 36 16.27 -0.46 -8.32
CA CYS A 36 15.42 -1.08 -7.31
C CYS A 36 14.41 -0.06 -6.73
N PRO A 37 13.09 -0.28 -6.86
CA PRO A 37 12.07 0.65 -6.33
C PRO A 37 12.19 0.87 -4.82
N HIS A 38 12.79 -0.09 -4.11
CA HIS A 38 13.02 -0.03 -2.67
C HIS A 38 14.00 1.07 -2.27
N THR A 39 15.00 1.33 -3.13
CA THR A 39 15.94 2.44 -2.92
C THR A 39 15.19 3.76 -2.91
N ALA A 40 14.29 3.98 -3.86
CA ALA A 40 13.53 5.22 -4.01
C ALA A 40 12.53 5.50 -2.85
N ILE A 41 12.17 4.50 -2.07
CA ILE A 41 11.27 4.68 -0.93
C ILE A 41 11.99 4.65 0.42
N ARG A 42 13.26 4.30 0.48
CA ARG A 42 13.99 4.14 1.74
C ARG A 42 15.40 4.72 1.74
N GLU A 43 16.27 4.33 0.81
CA GLU A 43 17.69 4.68 0.83
C GLU A 43 17.95 6.06 0.22
N ASP A 44 17.31 6.34 -0.91
CA ASP A 44 17.35 7.64 -1.57
C ASP A 44 15.92 8.06 -1.96
N ALA A 45 15.25 8.71 -1.04
CA ALA A 45 13.88 9.16 -1.20
C ALA A 45 13.72 10.42 -2.08
N SER A 46 14.81 11.02 -2.56
CA SER A 46 14.83 12.33 -3.22
C SER A 46 13.89 12.44 -4.42
N ILE A 47 13.80 11.38 -5.23
CA ILE A 47 12.93 11.35 -6.41
C ILE A 47 11.45 11.43 -6.00
N ASN A 48 11.05 10.73 -4.94
CA ASN A 48 9.68 10.75 -4.43
C ASN A 48 9.38 12.06 -3.69
N ILE A 49 10.31 12.59 -2.92
CA ILE A 49 10.16 13.91 -2.27
C ILE A 49 9.92 14.98 -3.36
N SER A 50 10.72 15.01 -4.42
CA SER A 50 10.51 15.92 -5.54
C SER A 50 9.15 15.75 -6.22
N ALA A 51 8.68 14.51 -6.38
CA ALA A 51 7.36 14.23 -6.94
C ALA A 51 6.23 14.74 -6.02
N MET A 52 6.36 14.53 -4.71
CA MET A 52 5.41 15.02 -3.71
C MET A 52 5.35 16.54 -3.67
N GLU A 53 6.49 17.22 -3.72
CA GLU A 53 6.55 18.68 -3.79
C GLU A 53 5.85 19.23 -5.06
N LYS A 54 6.05 18.59 -6.20
CA LYS A 54 5.35 18.96 -7.46
C LYS A 54 3.83 18.82 -7.31
N MET A 55 3.36 17.75 -6.69
CA MET A 55 1.94 17.54 -6.44
C MET A 55 1.38 18.58 -5.46
N ASN A 56 2.08 18.86 -4.37
CA ASN A 56 1.66 19.87 -3.39
C ASN A 56 1.59 21.28 -4.00
N LYS A 57 2.58 21.67 -4.83
CA LYS A 57 2.55 22.94 -5.55
C LYS A 57 1.38 23.03 -6.51
N ARG A 58 1.08 21.93 -7.22
CA ARG A 58 -0.01 21.87 -8.18
C ARG A 58 -1.39 21.88 -7.53
N PHE A 59 -1.51 21.29 -6.35
CA PHE A 59 -2.76 21.14 -5.61
C PHE A 59 -2.62 21.63 -4.16
N PRO A 60 -2.66 22.98 -3.93
CA PRO A 60 -2.42 23.55 -2.60
C PRO A 60 -3.43 23.13 -1.51
N LYS A 61 -4.57 22.55 -1.91
CA LYS A 61 -5.59 22.00 -1.00
C LYS A 61 -5.57 20.49 -0.99
N LEU A 62 -4.42 19.87 -1.24
CA LEU A 62 -4.26 18.42 -1.19
C LEU A 62 -4.32 17.94 0.26
N GLU A 63 -5.22 17.02 0.56
CA GLU A 63 -5.40 16.44 1.90
C GLU A 63 -4.77 15.05 2.01
N ILE A 64 -4.82 14.26 0.92
CA ILE A 64 -4.27 12.91 0.88
C ILE A 64 -3.41 12.73 -0.36
N LEU A 65 -2.20 12.27 -0.15
CA LEU A 65 -1.29 11.81 -1.19
C LEU A 65 -0.98 10.34 -0.99
N PHE A 66 -1.46 9.48 -1.87
CA PHE A 66 -1.05 8.08 -1.90
C PHE A 66 0.29 7.95 -2.60
N LEU A 67 1.22 7.30 -1.93
CA LEU A 67 2.51 6.92 -2.48
C LEU A 67 2.60 5.40 -2.53
N GLU A 68 2.64 4.82 -3.72
CA GLU A 68 2.77 3.39 -3.93
C GLU A 68 4.23 3.02 -4.14
N SER A 69 4.70 1.98 -3.48
CA SER A 69 5.98 1.35 -3.81
C SER A 69 5.79 0.34 -4.94
N GLY A 70 6.80 0.14 -5.77
CA GLY A 70 6.82 -0.98 -6.71
C GLY A 70 6.62 -2.32 -5.99
N GLY A 71 6.02 -3.30 -6.69
CA GLY A 71 5.49 -4.53 -6.11
C GLY A 71 6.50 -5.45 -5.42
N ASP A 72 5.95 -6.43 -4.72
CA ASP A 72 6.58 -7.59 -4.09
C ASP A 72 7.75 -7.30 -3.14
N ASN A 73 7.42 -6.74 -1.98
CA ASN A 73 8.46 -6.34 -1.05
C ASN A 73 8.15 -6.66 0.42
N LEU A 74 8.50 -7.87 0.84
CA LEU A 74 8.45 -8.25 2.25
C LEU A 74 9.54 -7.57 3.10
N ALA A 75 10.59 -7.05 2.49
CA ALA A 75 11.79 -6.61 3.17
C ALA A 75 11.89 -5.09 3.39
N ALA A 76 11.27 -4.26 2.55
CA ALA A 76 11.36 -2.82 2.67
C ALA A 76 10.12 -2.18 3.32
N THR A 77 10.34 -1.04 3.92
CA THR A 77 9.31 -0.13 4.42
C THR A 77 9.63 1.26 3.91
N PHE A 78 8.61 2.10 3.79
CA PHE A 78 8.84 3.51 3.48
C PHE A 78 9.73 4.19 4.54
N SER A 79 10.55 5.12 4.08
CA SER A 79 11.21 6.06 4.98
C SER A 79 10.15 6.91 5.71
N PRO A 80 10.32 7.18 7.01
CA PRO A 80 9.44 8.10 7.75
C PRO A 80 9.37 9.52 7.16
N GLU A 81 10.34 9.89 6.33
CA GLU A 81 10.36 11.18 5.64
C GLU A 81 9.33 11.27 4.49
N LEU A 82 8.91 10.11 3.98
CA LEU A 82 7.99 10.04 2.83
C LEU A 82 6.52 9.93 3.23
N VAL A 83 6.22 9.25 4.34
CA VAL A 83 4.84 8.88 4.64
C VAL A 83 4.52 8.99 6.12
N ASP A 84 3.33 9.49 6.41
CA ASP A 84 2.78 9.54 7.78
C ASP A 84 2.19 8.19 8.19
N ILE A 85 1.64 7.45 7.23
CA ILE A 85 0.93 6.18 7.45
C ILE A 85 1.37 5.16 6.42
N THR A 86 1.67 3.95 6.87
CA THR A 86 2.01 2.82 6.02
C THR A 86 0.93 1.76 6.01
N ILE A 87 0.39 1.45 4.84
CA ILE A 87 -0.53 0.33 4.64
C ILE A 87 0.21 -0.71 3.80
N TYR A 88 0.40 -1.89 4.37
CA TYR A 88 1.02 -2.99 3.66
C TYR A 88 -0.02 -3.95 3.13
N VAL A 89 0.08 -4.31 1.86
CA VAL A 89 -0.89 -5.18 1.19
C VAL A 89 -0.21 -6.47 0.76
N ILE A 90 -0.74 -7.59 1.23
CA ILE A 90 -0.43 -8.93 0.71
C ILE A 90 -1.71 -9.56 0.20
N ASP A 91 -1.61 -10.66 -0.52
CA ASP A 91 -2.79 -11.43 -0.89
C ASP A 91 -2.65 -12.93 -0.58
N VAL A 92 -3.77 -13.63 -0.62
CA VAL A 92 -3.80 -15.06 -0.28
C VAL A 92 -3.10 -15.93 -1.33
N SER A 93 -2.91 -15.44 -2.57
CA SER A 93 -2.23 -16.19 -3.63
C SER A 93 -0.71 -16.30 -3.41
N GLY A 94 -0.13 -15.43 -2.58
CA GLY A 94 1.24 -15.57 -2.11
C GLY A 94 1.44 -16.75 -1.15
N GLY A 95 0.34 -17.36 -0.70
CA GLY A 95 0.29 -18.54 0.16
C GLY A 95 0.15 -18.22 1.65
N GLU A 96 -0.45 -19.16 2.38
CA GLU A 96 -0.78 -18.98 3.80
C GLU A 96 0.42 -18.73 4.71
N LYS A 97 1.65 -19.01 4.22
CA LYS A 97 2.89 -18.86 4.99
C LYS A 97 3.39 -17.42 5.06
N ILE A 98 2.86 -16.52 4.21
CA ILE A 98 3.36 -15.13 4.13
C ILE A 98 3.29 -14.42 5.49
N PRO A 99 2.18 -14.43 6.23
CA PRO A 99 2.15 -13.75 7.53
C PRO A 99 3.22 -14.25 8.51
N ARG A 100 3.44 -15.58 8.60
CA ARG A 100 4.42 -16.15 9.55
C ARG A 100 5.88 -15.91 9.15
N LYS A 101 6.15 -15.68 7.88
CA LYS A 101 7.51 -15.26 7.44
C LYS A 101 7.89 -13.91 8.04
N GLY A 102 6.92 -13.10 8.36
CA GLY A 102 7.15 -11.78 8.95
C GLY A 102 7.78 -10.82 7.97
N GLY A 103 8.76 -10.08 8.46
CA GLY A 103 9.37 -8.98 7.72
C GLY A 103 8.78 -7.63 8.10
N PRO A 104 9.46 -6.53 7.79
CA PRO A 104 9.05 -5.20 8.24
C PRO A 104 7.68 -4.77 7.69
N GLY A 105 7.33 -5.11 6.46
CA GLY A 105 6.00 -4.82 5.93
C GLY A 105 4.88 -5.40 6.79
N ILE A 106 5.00 -6.65 7.21
CA ILE A 106 4.01 -7.32 8.06
C ILE A 106 4.04 -6.78 9.49
N THR A 107 5.22 -6.61 10.08
CA THR A 107 5.36 -6.33 11.52
C THR A 107 5.36 -4.85 11.86
N LYS A 108 5.82 -3.98 10.96
CA LYS A 108 6.00 -2.54 11.23
C LYS A 108 4.94 -1.64 10.61
N SER A 109 4.33 -2.02 9.47
CA SER A 109 3.26 -1.21 8.86
C SER A 109 2.17 -0.85 9.88
N ASP A 110 1.55 0.30 9.70
CA ASP A 110 0.49 0.75 10.60
C ASP A 110 -0.78 -0.08 10.40
N PHE A 111 -1.09 -0.41 9.15
CA PHE A 111 -2.17 -1.32 8.81
C PHE A 111 -1.69 -2.42 7.85
N LEU A 112 -2.22 -3.64 8.00
CA LEU A 112 -1.99 -4.74 7.06
C LEU A 112 -3.31 -5.16 6.41
N VAL A 113 -3.30 -5.26 5.10
CA VAL A 113 -4.40 -5.80 4.30
C VAL A 113 -3.99 -7.16 3.74
N ILE A 114 -4.82 -8.17 3.94
CA ILE A 114 -4.71 -9.48 3.28
C ILE A 114 -5.83 -9.60 2.26
N ASN A 115 -5.51 -9.31 1.02
CA ASN A 115 -6.51 -9.20 -0.06
C ASN A 115 -6.79 -10.55 -0.74
N LYS A 116 -7.81 -10.55 -1.59
CA LYS A 116 -8.26 -11.71 -2.37
C LYS A 116 -8.67 -12.90 -1.51
N ALA A 117 -9.28 -12.64 -0.34
CA ALA A 117 -9.69 -13.69 0.59
C ALA A 117 -10.67 -14.71 -0.04
N ASP A 118 -11.46 -14.28 -1.03
CA ASP A 118 -12.34 -15.12 -1.85
C ASP A 118 -11.58 -16.21 -2.63
N LEU A 119 -10.32 -15.99 -2.97
CA LEU A 119 -9.51 -16.96 -3.71
C LEU A 119 -8.87 -18.02 -2.81
N SER A 120 -9.01 -17.93 -1.48
CA SER A 120 -8.31 -18.80 -0.53
C SER A 120 -8.48 -20.28 -0.81
N LYS A 121 -9.71 -20.72 -1.10
CA LYS A 121 -10.01 -22.13 -1.43
C LYS A 121 -9.38 -22.56 -2.74
N ILE A 122 -9.33 -21.66 -3.73
CA ILE A 122 -8.79 -21.95 -5.07
C ILE A 122 -7.28 -22.14 -5.00
N VAL A 123 -6.59 -21.29 -4.21
CA VAL A 123 -5.13 -21.36 -4.07
C VAL A 123 -4.65 -22.27 -2.94
N GLY A 124 -5.58 -22.94 -2.24
CA GLY A 124 -5.27 -23.85 -1.15
C GLY A 124 -4.72 -23.15 0.11
N ALA A 125 -5.04 -21.88 0.32
CA ALA A 125 -4.61 -21.13 1.49
C ALA A 125 -5.67 -21.16 2.59
N SER A 126 -5.26 -21.47 3.83
CA SER A 126 -6.14 -21.43 5.00
C SER A 126 -6.20 -20.03 5.61
N LEU A 127 -7.36 -19.40 5.58
CA LEU A 127 -7.57 -18.10 6.22
C LEU A 127 -7.40 -18.18 7.75
N ASP A 128 -7.75 -19.29 8.38
CA ASP A 128 -7.57 -19.47 9.83
C ASP A 128 -6.09 -19.52 10.22
N ILE A 129 -5.26 -20.20 9.42
CA ILE A 129 -3.81 -20.21 9.61
C ILE A 129 -3.26 -18.79 9.41
N MET A 130 -3.63 -18.11 8.33
CA MET A 130 -3.19 -16.73 8.07
C MET A 130 -3.60 -15.79 9.19
N LYS A 131 -4.84 -15.90 9.69
CA LYS A 131 -5.34 -15.12 10.84
C LYS A 131 -4.50 -15.34 12.09
N LYS A 132 -4.27 -16.60 12.45
CA LYS A 132 -3.45 -16.97 13.62
C LYS A 132 -2.03 -16.41 13.52
N ASP A 133 -1.39 -16.60 12.37
CA ASP A 133 -0.02 -16.14 12.13
C ASP A 133 0.06 -14.61 12.11
N THR A 134 -0.90 -13.94 11.49
CA THR A 134 -0.98 -12.48 11.47
C THR A 134 -1.12 -11.91 12.88
N ASN A 135 -2.04 -12.44 13.68
CA ASN A 135 -2.21 -12.00 15.08
C ASN A 135 -0.92 -12.17 15.90
N LYS A 136 -0.22 -13.29 15.69
CA LYS A 136 1.06 -13.54 16.35
C LYS A 136 2.12 -12.51 15.97
N MET A 137 2.23 -12.20 14.68
CA MET A 137 3.29 -11.32 14.16
C MET A 137 2.97 -9.84 14.39
N ARG A 138 1.72 -9.43 14.29
CA ARG A 138 1.30 -8.03 14.44
C ARG A 138 0.94 -7.64 15.88
N LYS A 139 0.70 -8.62 16.75
CA LYS A 139 0.27 -8.39 18.14
C LYS A 139 -1.04 -7.55 18.17
N LYS A 140 -0.95 -6.28 18.57
CA LYS A 140 -2.08 -5.35 18.67
C LYS A 140 -2.27 -4.44 17.45
N LYS A 141 -1.38 -4.52 16.45
CA LYS A 141 -1.49 -3.67 15.27
C LYS A 141 -2.66 -4.11 14.37
N PRO A 142 -3.44 -3.17 13.84
CA PRO A 142 -4.65 -3.47 13.07
C PRO A 142 -4.34 -4.13 11.73
N TRP A 143 -5.25 -4.99 11.31
CA TRP A 143 -5.21 -5.66 10.01
C TRP A 143 -6.60 -6.19 9.64
N THR A 144 -6.83 -6.46 8.35
CA THR A 144 -8.08 -7.06 7.88
C THR A 144 -7.89 -7.96 6.67
N PHE A 145 -8.82 -8.91 6.47
CA PHE A 145 -9.02 -9.55 5.18
C PHE A 145 -9.87 -8.68 4.28
N THR A 146 -9.55 -8.65 3.00
CA THR A 146 -10.35 -7.94 2.01
C THR A 146 -10.63 -8.79 0.77
N GLU A 147 -11.73 -8.45 0.11
CA GLU A 147 -12.08 -8.84 -1.25
C GLU A 147 -12.37 -7.53 -2.00
N ILE A 148 -11.33 -6.79 -2.38
CA ILE A 148 -11.46 -5.43 -2.91
C ILE A 148 -12.39 -5.38 -4.12
N LYS A 149 -12.31 -6.38 -5.00
CA LYS A 149 -13.21 -6.50 -6.16
C LYS A 149 -14.69 -6.53 -5.77
N ASN A 150 -15.01 -7.15 -4.63
CA ASN A 150 -16.35 -7.28 -4.08
C ASN A 150 -16.67 -6.23 -3.00
N LYS A 151 -15.76 -5.26 -2.78
CA LYS A 151 -15.84 -4.21 -1.76
C LYS A 151 -15.95 -4.71 -0.31
N LYS A 152 -15.61 -5.96 -0.02
CA LYS A 152 -15.60 -6.49 1.33
C LYS A 152 -14.30 -6.10 2.06
N GLY A 153 -14.39 -5.76 3.32
CA GLY A 153 -13.27 -5.33 4.15
C GLY A 153 -12.72 -3.93 3.83
N LEU A 154 -13.33 -3.20 2.89
CA LEU A 154 -12.90 -1.84 2.56
C LEU A 154 -13.26 -0.82 3.65
N ALA A 155 -14.36 -1.04 4.37
CA ALA A 155 -14.78 -0.13 5.42
C ALA A 155 -13.74 -0.02 6.53
N GLU A 156 -13.11 -1.13 6.92
CA GLU A 156 -12.06 -1.17 7.94
C GLU A 156 -10.83 -0.39 7.51
N VAL A 157 -10.43 -0.52 6.24
CA VAL A 157 -9.29 0.22 5.67
C VAL A 157 -9.62 1.72 5.61
N PHE A 158 -10.81 2.06 5.15
CA PHE A 158 -11.26 3.44 5.03
C PHE A 158 -11.36 4.13 6.41
N ASN A 159 -11.96 3.46 7.39
CA ASN A 159 -12.06 3.97 8.75
C ASN A 159 -10.67 4.19 9.36
N PHE A 160 -9.75 3.23 9.19
CA PHE A 160 -8.38 3.39 9.64
C PHE A 160 -7.71 4.63 9.05
N ILE A 161 -7.83 4.85 7.73
CA ILE A 161 -7.24 6.03 7.08
C ILE A 161 -7.88 7.32 7.63
N LYS A 162 -9.19 7.34 7.86
CA LYS A 162 -9.89 8.49 8.44
C LYS A 162 -9.40 8.79 9.86
N ASP A 163 -9.44 7.78 10.71
CA ASP A 163 -9.14 7.91 12.14
C ASP A 163 -7.67 8.34 12.38
N VAL A 164 -6.73 7.67 11.70
CA VAL A 164 -5.29 7.92 11.88
C VAL A 164 -4.83 9.13 11.06
N GLY A 165 -5.44 9.37 9.91
CA GLY A 165 -5.17 10.53 9.04
C GLY A 165 -5.80 11.84 9.52
N GLY A 166 -6.61 11.80 10.58
CA GLY A 166 -7.26 13.01 11.10
C GLY A 166 -8.26 13.63 10.12
N LEU A 167 -8.87 12.82 9.25
CA LEU A 167 -9.78 13.28 8.19
C LEU A 167 -11.23 13.40 8.66
N GLU A 168 -11.51 13.13 9.92
CA GLU A 168 -12.83 13.36 10.51
C GLU A 168 -12.93 14.77 11.08
N LYS A 169 -13.77 15.55 10.45
CA LYS A 169 -14.43 16.72 11.04
C LYS A 169 -15.83 16.80 10.49
#